data_d18aad816a6957d2ba01122e57d1e22f
#
_entry.id   d18aad816a6957d2ba01122e57d1e22f
#
_cell.length_a   1.000
_cell.length_b   1.000
_cell.length_c   1.000
_cell.angle_alpha   90.00
_cell.angle_beta   90.00
_cell.angle_gamma   90.00
#
_symmetry.space_group_name_H-M   'P 1'
#
loop_
_entity.id
_entity.type
_entity.pdbx_description
1 polymer ?
#
loop_
_entity_poly.entity_id
_entity_poly.type
_entity_poly.pdbx_seq_one_letter_code
_entity_poly.pdbx_strand_id
1 'polypeptide(L)'
;MRPATGYVLLEDGTRFDGEACGADAPAVGEVVFTTGMSGYQESMSDASFAGQLITFTYPHIGNYGVSERAMESDRVWARAAIMREAVNREDAPEAERGWLDWLVDCGVPAITGVDTRALVRHIRRAGAMKGGVFPAVMGEDDARALLDAEPSMVGRDLAREVTPKGASTHGRGGEVRIHAIDTGIKSSIVRHLVARGAEVTLHPCTVGAEELLATNAHGFFLANGPGDPAALDHVVATTRALVGRRPVWGICLGHQLLCRAVGLETYKLGFGHHGANHPVKDLTTGTIEITSQNHGFAVKAPDGGGTIAADEPVRWETDFGAAALSHVNLYDRTVEGLELLDVAGGTVQYHPEAGPGPHDSLYLFDRFVAQIKAAS
;
A
#
# COMPACT_ATOMS: atom_id res chain seq x y z
N MET A 1 24.57 28.39 -5.16
CA MET A 1 23.94 27.09 -5.35
C MET A 1 25.01 26.12 -5.86
N ARG A 2 25.08 24.92 -5.29
CA ARG A 2 25.90 23.86 -5.90
C ARG A 2 25.26 23.49 -7.26
N PRO A 3 26.03 23.11 -8.28
CA PRO A 3 25.44 22.64 -9.53
C PRO A 3 24.57 21.40 -9.25
N ALA A 4 23.43 21.30 -9.93
CA ALA A 4 22.57 20.11 -9.85
C ALA A 4 23.35 18.89 -10.35
N THR A 5 23.35 17.81 -9.57
CA THR A 5 23.98 16.55 -9.95
C THR A 5 22.96 15.51 -10.41
N GLY A 6 21.68 15.84 -10.38
CA GLY A 6 20.57 15.03 -10.84
C GLY A 6 19.31 15.86 -11.08
N TYR A 7 18.29 15.22 -11.61
CA TYR A 7 16.98 15.83 -11.84
C TYR A 7 15.86 14.81 -11.80
N VAL A 8 14.67 15.31 -11.48
CA VAL A 8 13.40 14.59 -11.70
C VAL A 8 12.80 15.07 -13.02
N LEU A 9 12.39 14.16 -13.88
CA LEU A 9 11.66 14.47 -15.11
C LEU A 9 10.32 13.72 -15.08
N LEU A 10 9.22 14.44 -15.32
CA LEU A 10 7.89 13.89 -15.44
C LEU A 10 7.53 13.65 -16.94
N GLU A 11 6.58 12.77 -17.20
CA GLU A 11 6.16 12.43 -18.57
C GLU A 11 5.60 13.61 -19.36
N ASP A 12 5.06 14.62 -18.67
CA ASP A 12 4.60 15.87 -19.30
C ASP A 12 5.72 16.87 -19.63
N GLY A 13 6.98 16.50 -19.32
CA GLY A 13 8.18 17.31 -19.53
C GLY A 13 8.52 18.26 -18.39
N THR A 14 7.74 18.27 -17.31
CA THR A 14 8.08 19.10 -16.14
C THR A 14 9.33 18.53 -15.46
N ARG A 15 10.31 19.41 -15.21
CA ARG A 15 11.61 19.05 -14.64
C ARG A 15 11.86 19.77 -13.32
N PHE A 16 12.48 19.04 -12.37
CA PHE A 16 12.93 19.56 -11.09
C PHE A 16 14.39 19.17 -10.88
N ASP A 17 15.27 20.15 -10.76
CA ASP A 17 16.69 19.91 -10.51
C ASP A 17 16.95 19.64 -9.02
N GLY A 18 18.01 18.87 -8.71
CA GLY A 18 18.43 18.54 -7.37
C GLY A 18 19.83 17.95 -7.33
N GLU A 19 20.19 17.39 -6.17
CA GLU A 19 21.45 16.70 -5.94
C GLU A 19 21.19 15.19 -5.86
N ALA A 20 21.72 14.41 -6.81
CA ALA A 20 21.63 12.96 -6.79
C ALA A 20 22.31 12.40 -5.54
N CYS A 21 21.68 11.44 -4.89
CA CYS A 21 22.18 10.68 -3.75
C CYS A 21 21.60 9.26 -3.80
N GLY A 22 22.04 8.37 -2.92
CA GLY A 22 21.70 6.95 -3.06
C GLY A 22 22.51 6.27 -4.17
N ALA A 23 21.95 5.25 -4.84
CA ALA A 23 22.63 4.52 -5.89
C ALA A 23 22.80 5.38 -7.16
N ASP A 24 23.94 5.22 -7.83
CA ASP A 24 24.26 5.90 -9.09
C ASP A 24 23.61 5.15 -10.29
N ALA A 25 22.30 5.30 -10.41
CA ALA A 25 21.50 4.70 -11.48
C ALA A 25 20.25 5.56 -11.74
N PRO A 26 19.68 5.54 -12.96
CA PRO A 26 18.36 6.10 -13.20
C PRO A 26 17.26 5.20 -12.60
N ALA A 27 16.14 5.79 -12.21
CA ALA A 27 14.93 5.05 -11.83
C ALA A 27 13.71 5.70 -12.47
N VAL A 28 12.78 4.88 -12.97
CA VAL A 28 11.52 5.33 -13.58
C VAL A 28 10.34 4.56 -12.98
N GLY A 29 9.16 5.19 -12.94
CA GLY A 29 7.93 4.59 -12.41
C GLY A 29 6.84 5.65 -12.25
N GLU A 30 5.76 5.33 -11.57
CA GLU A 30 4.73 6.30 -11.20
C GLU A 30 5.23 7.17 -10.04
N VAL A 31 5.21 8.49 -10.21
CA VAL A 31 5.60 9.43 -9.14
C VAL A 31 4.41 9.68 -8.24
N VAL A 32 4.57 9.30 -6.97
CA VAL A 32 3.59 9.53 -5.91
C VAL A 32 4.20 10.37 -4.80
N PHE A 33 3.39 10.85 -3.87
CA PHE A 33 3.88 11.57 -2.70
C PHE A 33 3.30 11.01 -1.41
N THR A 34 4.03 11.09 -0.32
CA THR A 34 3.51 10.77 1.02
C THR A 34 3.52 11.98 1.91
N THR A 35 2.44 12.12 2.72
CA THR A 35 2.32 13.20 3.72
C THR A 35 2.72 12.73 5.12
N GLY A 36 3.24 11.52 5.27
CA GLY A 36 3.78 11.02 6.53
C GLY A 36 4.95 11.87 7.04
N MET A 37 4.95 12.18 8.34
CA MET A 37 6.03 12.93 8.99
C MET A 37 7.20 12.03 9.43
N SER A 38 6.99 10.72 9.46
CA SER A 38 7.93 9.65 9.83
C SER A 38 7.68 8.41 9.00
N GLY A 39 8.51 7.38 9.14
CA GLY A 39 8.31 6.10 8.48
C GLY A 39 8.80 6.07 7.04
N TYR A 40 9.87 6.79 6.74
CA TYR A 40 10.44 6.80 5.40
C TYR A 40 11.02 5.43 5.01
N GLN A 41 11.59 4.68 5.95
CA GLN A 41 12.12 3.33 5.70
C GLN A 41 10.99 2.32 5.50
N GLU A 42 9.97 2.37 6.37
CA GLU A 42 8.75 1.58 6.26
C GLU A 42 8.10 1.79 4.88
N SER A 43 7.96 3.04 4.45
CA SER A 43 7.40 3.37 3.13
C SER A 43 8.25 2.80 1.98
N MET A 44 9.58 2.90 2.06
CA MET A 44 10.45 2.37 0.99
C MET A 44 10.43 0.85 0.91
N SER A 45 10.25 0.16 2.05
CA SER A 45 10.22 -1.30 2.13
C SER A 45 8.82 -1.91 2.03
N ASP A 46 7.75 -1.09 2.00
CA ASP A 46 6.38 -1.56 1.74
C ASP A 46 6.23 -1.97 0.27
N ALA A 47 5.89 -3.24 0.04
CA ALA A 47 5.69 -3.78 -1.31
C ALA A 47 4.59 -3.05 -2.10
N SER A 48 3.65 -2.39 -1.42
CA SER A 48 2.61 -1.60 -2.08
C SER A 48 3.14 -0.42 -2.89
N PHE A 49 4.39 0.03 -2.63
CA PHE A 49 5.07 1.03 -3.45
C PHE A 49 5.88 0.46 -4.62
N ALA A 50 5.79 -0.84 -4.91
CA ALA A 50 6.49 -1.40 -6.07
C ALA A 50 6.06 -0.70 -7.38
N GLY A 51 7.05 -0.34 -8.20
CA GLY A 51 6.83 0.41 -9.43
C GLY A 51 6.67 1.93 -9.24
N GLN A 52 6.79 2.46 -8.03
CA GLN A 52 6.59 3.88 -7.71
C GLN A 52 7.86 4.56 -7.20
N LEU A 53 7.95 5.89 -7.46
CA LEU A 53 8.95 6.79 -6.88
C LEU A 53 8.24 7.63 -5.81
N ILE A 54 8.77 7.65 -4.60
CA ILE A 54 8.13 8.33 -3.46
C ILE A 54 8.69 9.73 -3.30
N THR A 55 7.81 10.73 -3.42
CA THR A 55 8.12 12.12 -3.04
C THR A 55 7.73 12.34 -1.58
N PHE A 56 8.71 12.54 -0.72
CA PHE A 56 8.46 12.85 0.69
C PHE A 56 8.11 14.33 0.86
N THR A 57 6.94 14.62 1.41
CA THR A 57 6.51 16.01 1.68
C THR A 57 7.13 16.57 2.96
N TYR A 58 7.49 15.69 3.92
CA TYR A 58 8.24 16.10 5.09
C TYR A 58 9.65 16.58 4.68
N PRO A 59 10.10 17.74 5.15
CA PRO A 59 11.29 18.39 4.59
C PRO A 59 12.61 17.70 4.96
N HIS A 60 12.70 17.00 6.07
CA HIS A 60 13.94 16.38 6.57
C HIS A 60 13.81 14.85 6.62
N ILE A 61 14.44 14.16 5.69
CA ILE A 61 14.44 12.70 5.61
C ILE A 61 15.80 12.13 6.02
N GLY A 62 15.77 11.00 6.76
CA GLY A 62 16.97 10.36 7.30
C GLY A 62 17.38 10.85 8.70
N ASN A 63 16.56 11.69 9.32
CA ASN A 63 16.84 12.38 10.58
C ASN A 63 16.86 11.46 11.83
N TYR A 64 16.45 10.21 11.71
CA TYR A 64 16.52 9.18 12.79
C TYR A 64 17.16 7.86 12.31
N GLY A 65 17.85 7.87 11.16
CA GLY A 65 18.53 6.69 10.62
C GLY A 65 17.59 5.60 10.16
N VAL A 66 18.09 4.38 10.05
CA VAL A 66 17.35 3.18 9.66
C VAL A 66 17.68 2.01 10.60
N SER A 67 16.76 1.03 10.69
CA SER A 67 16.94 -0.19 11.49
C SER A 67 16.21 -1.37 10.86
N GLU A 68 16.66 -2.60 11.14
CA GLU A 68 15.99 -3.82 10.67
C GLU A 68 14.54 -3.94 11.17
N ARG A 69 14.23 -3.37 12.33
CA ARG A 69 12.86 -3.40 12.91
C ARG A 69 11.86 -2.59 12.10
N ALA A 70 12.32 -1.58 11.36
CA ALA A 70 11.47 -0.70 10.55
C ALA A 70 11.21 -1.24 9.15
N MET A 71 11.75 -2.41 8.81
CA MET A 71 11.47 -3.07 7.53
C MET A 71 10.08 -3.68 7.51
N GLU A 72 9.31 -3.37 6.48
CA GLU A 72 8.00 -3.97 6.23
C GLU A 72 8.05 -5.19 5.31
N SER A 73 9.20 -5.43 4.67
CA SER A 73 9.51 -6.64 3.89
C SER A 73 11.02 -6.91 3.88
N ASP A 74 11.45 -7.92 3.15
CA ASP A 74 12.85 -8.35 3.06
C ASP A 74 13.75 -7.45 2.20
N ARG A 75 13.16 -6.44 1.51
CA ARG A 75 13.90 -5.51 0.63
C ARG A 75 13.18 -4.18 0.46
N VAL A 76 13.82 -3.26 -0.25
CA VAL A 76 13.21 -2.02 -0.76
C VAL A 76 12.45 -2.32 -2.05
N TRP A 77 11.22 -1.84 -2.13
CA TRP A 77 10.35 -1.99 -3.30
C TRP A 77 10.11 -0.69 -4.05
N ALA A 78 10.09 0.45 -3.34
CA ALA A 78 10.02 1.75 -3.99
C ALA A 78 11.26 1.97 -4.86
N ARG A 79 11.06 2.50 -6.06
CA ARG A 79 12.13 2.61 -7.06
C ARG A 79 13.09 3.76 -6.83
N ALA A 80 12.63 4.84 -6.18
CA ALA A 80 13.48 5.96 -5.80
C ALA A 80 12.85 6.81 -4.68
N ALA A 81 13.69 7.60 -3.99
CA ALA A 81 13.29 8.59 -3.01
C ALA A 81 13.54 10.02 -3.54
N ILE A 82 12.51 10.87 -3.52
CA ILE A 82 12.58 12.28 -3.91
C ILE A 82 12.35 13.12 -2.66
N MET A 83 13.35 13.95 -2.29
CA MET A 83 13.41 14.61 -1.00
C MET A 83 13.72 16.10 -1.12
N ARG A 84 13.21 16.90 -0.18
CA ARG A 84 13.59 18.29 -0.03
C ARG A 84 14.99 18.41 0.56
N GLU A 85 15.24 17.71 1.66
CA GLU A 85 16.51 17.65 2.35
C GLU A 85 16.71 16.22 2.89
N ALA A 86 17.85 15.63 2.59
CA ALA A 86 18.27 14.35 3.14
C ALA A 86 19.45 14.51 4.07
N VAL A 87 19.39 13.80 5.20
CA VAL A 87 20.47 13.73 6.18
C VAL A 87 20.85 12.29 6.44
N ASN A 88 22.09 12.07 6.85
CA ASN A 88 22.61 10.75 7.18
C ASN A 88 22.92 10.67 8.67
N ARG A 89 21.89 10.42 9.50
CA ARG A 89 22.03 10.34 10.96
C ARG A 89 22.21 8.90 11.39
N GLU A 90 23.41 8.59 11.85
CA GLU A 90 23.80 7.31 12.44
C GLU A 90 23.75 7.33 13.97
N ASP A 91 23.71 8.52 14.54
CA ASP A 91 23.76 8.78 15.98
C ASP A 91 22.39 8.90 16.65
N ALA A 92 21.30 8.64 15.91
CA ALA A 92 19.97 8.58 16.49
C ALA A 92 19.81 7.32 17.36
N PRO A 93 19.05 7.37 18.49
CA PRO A 93 19.06 6.32 19.51
C PRO A 93 18.72 4.89 19.02
N GLU A 94 17.93 4.76 17.96
CA GLU A 94 17.54 3.46 17.39
C GLU A 94 18.14 3.21 15.99
N ALA A 95 19.02 4.10 15.53
CA ALA A 95 19.66 3.96 14.23
C ALA A 95 20.73 2.85 14.28
N GLU A 96 20.65 1.90 13.37
CA GLU A 96 21.69 0.90 13.11
C GLU A 96 22.65 1.39 12.03
N ARG A 97 22.17 2.33 11.17
CA ARG A 97 22.96 2.96 10.10
C ARG A 97 22.27 4.23 9.57
N GLY A 98 22.99 4.98 8.74
CA GLY A 98 22.49 6.18 8.08
C GLY A 98 21.57 5.86 6.90
N TRP A 99 20.63 6.77 6.64
CA TRP A 99 19.65 6.67 5.58
C TRP A 99 20.24 6.61 4.16
N LEU A 100 21.19 7.53 3.87
CA LEU A 100 21.79 7.60 2.53
C LEU A 100 22.65 6.39 2.22
N ASP A 101 23.42 5.90 3.20
CA ASP A 101 24.23 4.70 3.05
C ASP A 101 23.36 3.46 2.85
N TRP A 102 22.24 3.38 3.57
CA TRP A 102 21.27 2.32 3.39
C TRP A 102 20.66 2.31 1.98
N LEU A 103 20.31 3.48 1.42
CA LEU A 103 19.82 3.58 0.04
C LEU A 103 20.86 3.10 -0.98
N VAL A 104 22.13 3.47 -0.80
CA VAL A 104 23.24 3.01 -1.66
C VAL A 104 23.36 1.50 -1.61
N ASP A 105 23.39 0.90 -0.42
CA ASP A 105 23.53 -0.56 -0.26
C ASP A 105 22.31 -1.33 -0.78
N CYS A 106 21.11 -0.73 -0.71
CA CYS A 106 19.92 -1.31 -1.32
C CYS A 106 19.86 -1.10 -2.84
N GLY A 107 20.81 -0.37 -3.44
CA GLY A 107 20.81 -0.07 -4.86
C GLY A 107 19.68 0.89 -5.30
N VAL A 108 19.20 1.75 -4.38
CA VAL A 108 18.06 2.64 -4.62
C VAL A 108 18.55 4.05 -4.96
N PRO A 109 18.25 4.57 -6.16
CA PRO A 109 18.50 5.95 -6.53
C PRO A 109 17.68 6.91 -5.66
N ALA A 110 18.25 8.08 -5.39
CA ALA A 110 17.56 9.12 -4.65
C ALA A 110 18.03 10.50 -5.09
N ILE A 111 17.20 11.50 -4.83
CA ILE A 111 17.52 12.90 -5.11
C ILE A 111 17.08 13.80 -3.96
N THR A 112 17.94 14.73 -3.56
CA THR A 112 17.67 15.74 -2.54
C THR A 112 17.75 17.14 -3.14
N GLY A 113 17.34 18.17 -2.39
CA GLY A 113 17.35 19.56 -2.88
C GLY A 113 16.19 19.90 -3.82
N VAL A 114 15.29 18.96 -4.09
CA VAL A 114 14.13 19.16 -4.97
C VAL A 114 13.09 20.06 -4.32
N ASP A 115 12.42 20.91 -5.09
CA ASP A 115 11.21 21.58 -4.63
C ASP A 115 10.02 20.59 -4.60
N THR A 116 10.01 19.75 -3.56
CA THR A 116 8.96 18.73 -3.36
C THR A 116 7.58 19.36 -3.23
N ARG A 117 7.46 20.58 -2.72
CA ARG A 117 6.17 21.29 -2.65
C ARG A 117 5.64 21.62 -4.04
N ALA A 118 6.48 22.10 -4.94
CA ALA A 118 6.08 22.39 -6.31
C ALA A 118 5.70 21.09 -7.05
N LEU A 119 6.51 20.04 -6.91
CA LEU A 119 6.25 18.71 -7.48
C LEU A 119 4.91 18.13 -7.01
N VAL A 120 4.65 18.10 -5.70
CA VAL A 120 3.39 17.62 -5.12
C VAL A 120 2.19 18.41 -5.60
N ARG A 121 2.31 19.76 -5.68
CA ARG A 121 1.22 20.61 -6.22
C ARG A 121 0.96 20.33 -7.70
N HIS A 122 1.99 19.97 -8.46
CA HIS A 122 1.88 19.58 -9.85
C HIS A 122 1.09 18.28 -9.99
N ILE A 123 1.52 17.21 -9.30
CA ILE A 123 0.84 15.90 -9.28
C ILE A 123 -0.62 16.01 -8.81
N ARG A 124 -0.90 16.80 -7.79
CA ARG A 124 -2.29 16.99 -7.31
C ARG A 124 -3.22 17.63 -8.33
N ARG A 125 -2.68 18.41 -9.27
CA ARG A 125 -3.47 19.09 -10.32
C ARG A 125 -3.58 18.26 -11.58
N ALA A 126 -2.47 17.65 -12.00
CA ALA A 126 -2.36 16.92 -13.26
C ALA A 126 -2.72 15.43 -13.12
N GLY A 127 -2.68 14.89 -11.91
CA GLY A 127 -2.80 13.46 -11.60
C GLY A 127 -1.44 12.80 -11.37
N ALA A 128 -1.48 11.60 -10.75
CA ALA A 128 -0.29 10.75 -10.67
C ALA A 128 0.14 10.35 -12.08
N MET A 129 1.44 10.46 -12.34
CA MET A 129 2.00 10.28 -13.67
C MET A 129 3.36 9.59 -13.62
N LYS A 130 3.82 9.10 -14.75
CA LYS A 130 5.17 8.55 -14.88
C LYS A 130 6.20 9.66 -14.69
N GLY A 131 7.30 9.30 -14.08
CA GLY A 131 8.47 10.16 -13.95
C GLY A 131 9.70 9.34 -13.60
N GLY A 132 10.82 10.01 -13.49
CA GLY A 132 12.08 9.37 -13.13
C GLY A 132 13.02 10.28 -12.40
N VAL A 133 13.97 9.66 -11.69
CA VAL A 133 15.15 10.29 -11.09
C VAL A 133 16.33 9.93 -11.96
N PHE A 134 17.05 10.94 -12.43
CA PHE A 134 18.14 10.80 -13.39
C PHE A 134 19.39 11.52 -12.93
N PRO A 135 20.61 10.94 -13.10
CA PRO A 135 21.85 11.66 -12.89
C PRO A 135 22.04 12.76 -13.97
N ALA A 136 22.67 13.88 -13.62
CA ALA A 136 22.83 15.03 -14.51
C ALA A 136 23.62 14.71 -15.81
N VAL A 137 24.41 13.63 -15.79
CA VAL A 137 25.17 13.17 -16.99
C VAL A 137 24.27 12.52 -18.04
N MET A 138 23.06 12.09 -17.67
CA MET A 138 22.07 11.55 -18.59
C MET A 138 21.33 12.71 -19.28
N GLY A 139 21.33 12.73 -20.62
CA GLY A 139 20.58 13.70 -21.41
C GLY A 139 19.07 13.51 -21.28
N GLU A 140 18.29 14.58 -21.50
CA GLU A 140 16.82 14.49 -21.42
C GLU A 140 16.21 13.55 -22.46
N ASP A 141 16.82 13.42 -23.64
CA ASP A 141 16.31 12.50 -24.68
C ASP A 141 16.41 11.05 -24.23
N ASP A 142 17.52 10.65 -23.59
CA ASP A 142 17.69 9.31 -23.03
C ASP A 142 16.73 9.09 -21.85
N ALA A 143 16.55 10.08 -21.00
CA ALA A 143 15.59 10.04 -19.88
C ALA A 143 14.15 9.88 -20.38
N ARG A 144 13.75 10.59 -21.43
CA ARG A 144 12.44 10.47 -22.09
C ARG A 144 12.24 9.07 -22.66
N ALA A 145 13.25 8.52 -23.33
CA ALA A 145 13.16 7.17 -23.87
C ALA A 145 12.88 6.12 -22.76
N LEU A 146 13.48 6.28 -21.57
CA LEU A 146 13.18 5.42 -20.42
C LEU A 146 11.75 5.63 -19.88
N LEU A 147 11.27 6.87 -19.81
CA LEU A 147 9.90 7.19 -19.38
C LEU A 147 8.86 6.63 -20.36
N ASP A 148 9.10 6.73 -21.65
CA ASP A 148 8.19 6.21 -22.68
C ASP A 148 8.10 4.69 -22.64
N ALA A 149 9.21 4.01 -22.31
CA ALA A 149 9.28 2.56 -22.17
C ALA A 149 8.62 2.05 -20.88
N GLU A 150 8.48 2.89 -19.82
CA GLU A 150 7.85 2.47 -18.56
C GLU A 150 6.34 2.29 -18.74
N PRO A 151 5.79 1.11 -18.42
CA PRO A 151 4.35 0.88 -18.52
C PRO A 151 3.55 1.69 -17.50
N SER A 152 2.29 1.98 -17.83
CA SER A 152 1.34 2.59 -16.89
C SER A 152 1.09 1.66 -15.69
N MET A 153 0.74 2.23 -14.54
CA MET A 153 0.29 1.46 -13.38
C MET A 153 -1.05 0.75 -13.65
N VAL A 154 -1.90 1.36 -14.48
CA VAL A 154 -3.18 0.74 -14.89
C VAL A 154 -2.92 -0.51 -15.74
N GLY A 155 -3.56 -1.61 -15.35
CA GLY A 155 -3.42 -2.91 -16.00
C GLY A 155 -2.18 -3.72 -15.56
N ARG A 156 -1.40 -3.27 -14.56
CA ARG A 156 -0.22 -4.00 -14.07
C ARG A 156 -0.57 -4.97 -12.94
N ASP A 157 -0.22 -6.24 -13.14
CA ASP A 157 -0.19 -7.26 -12.09
C ASP A 157 1.20 -7.23 -11.41
N LEU A 158 1.39 -6.30 -10.49
CA LEU A 158 2.61 -6.22 -9.69
C LEU A 158 2.62 -7.19 -8.50
N ALA A 159 1.46 -7.75 -8.12
CA ALA A 159 1.39 -8.73 -7.06
C ALA A 159 2.24 -9.97 -7.37
N ARG A 160 2.32 -10.37 -8.65
CA ARG A 160 3.19 -11.47 -9.09
C ARG A 160 4.69 -11.20 -8.93
N GLU A 161 5.09 -9.92 -8.93
CA GLU A 161 6.48 -9.53 -8.78
C GLU A 161 6.92 -9.56 -7.30
N VAL A 162 5.98 -9.27 -6.38
CA VAL A 162 6.26 -9.11 -4.94
C VAL A 162 5.87 -10.33 -4.10
N THR A 163 5.02 -11.21 -4.62
CA THR A 163 4.54 -12.41 -3.93
C THR A 163 5.69 -13.37 -3.62
N PRO A 164 5.67 -14.10 -2.49
CA PRO A 164 6.70 -15.09 -2.20
C PRO A 164 6.66 -16.27 -3.18
N LYS A 165 7.79 -16.97 -3.33
CA LYS A 165 7.87 -18.15 -4.21
C LYS A 165 7.23 -19.40 -3.63
N GLY A 166 6.98 -19.43 -2.34
CA GLY A 166 6.42 -20.58 -1.62
C GLY A 166 5.75 -20.16 -0.33
N ALA A 167 4.95 -21.04 0.23
CA ALA A 167 4.25 -20.77 1.48
C ALA A 167 5.18 -20.70 2.69
N SER A 168 4.87 -19.81 3.65
CA SER A 168 5.58 -19.70 4.92
C SER A 168 4.58 -19.57 6.08
N THR A 169 4.94 -20.07 7.27
CA THR A 169 4.07 -20.07 8.45
C THR A 169 4.72 -19.31 9.60
N HIS A 170 3.98 -18.38 10.19
CA HIS A 170 4.35 -17.54 11.32
C HIS A 170 3.44 -17.81 12.52
N GLY A 171 3.96 -17.64 13.74
CA GLY A 171 3.16 -17.84 14.97
C GLY A 171 2.68 -19.28 15.17
N ARG A 172 3.51 -20.28 14.85
CA ARG A 172 3.16 -21.71 14.95
C ARG A 172 2.58 -22.07 16.30
N GLY A 173 1.50 -22.85 16.29
CA GLY A 173 0.79 -23.27 17.50
C GLY A 173 -0.25 -22.27 17.99
N GLY A 174 -0.53 -21.22 17.22
CA GLY A 174 -1.61 -20.28 17.50
C GLY A 174 -2.99 -20.97 17.50
N GLU A 175 -3.90 -20.44 18.32
CA GLU A 175 -5.27 -20.99 18.45
C GLU A 175 -6.10 -20.84 17.18
N VAL A 176 -5.84 -19.78 16.42
CA VAL A 176 -6.56 -19.43 15.19
C VAL A 176 -5.63 -19.57 14.00
N ARG A 177 -6.02 -20.38 13.01
CA ARG A 177 -5.24 -20.58 11.78
C ARG A 177 -5.80 -19.72 10.67
N ILE A 178 -4.98 -18.75 10.21
CA ILE A 178 -5.29 -17.82 9.15
C ILE A 178 -4.41 -18.16 7.95
N HIS A 179 -5.03 -18.44 6.80
CA HIS A 179 -4.31 -18.59 5.54
C HIS A 179 -4.47 -17.32 4.73
N ALA A 180 -3.36 -16.67 4.43
CA ALA A 180 -3.33 -15.39 3.72
C ALA A 180 -2.87 -15.58 2.28
N ILE A 181 -3.55 -14.91 1.35
CA ILE A 181 -3.07 -14.73 -0.03
C ILE A 181 -2.13 -13.52 0.00
N ASP A 182 -0.85 -13.76 -0.19
CA ASP A 182 0.19 -12.75 -0.10
C ASP A 182 0.39 -12.06 -1.45
N THR A 183 -0.12 -10.85 -1.54
CA THR A 183 0.02 -9.94 -2.68
C THR A 183 1.07 -8.86 -2.42
N GLY A 184 1.89 -9.01 -1.37
CA GLY A 184 2.88 -8.04 -0.91
C GLY A 184 2.64 -7.61 0.54
N ILE A 185 2.41 -8.59 1.42
CA ILE A 185 2.02 -8.35 2.82
C ILE A 185 3.11 -7.62 3.60
N LYS A 186 2.71 -6.62 4.38
CA LYS A 186 3.59 -5.96 5.33
C LYS A 186 3.85 -6.85 6.54
N SER A 187 5.10 -6.87 7.01
CA SER A 187 5.52 -7.63 8.19
C SER A 187 4.73 -7.24 9.46
N SER A 188 4.33 -5.98 9.57
CA SER A 188 3.52 -5.47 10.69
C SER A 188 2.13 -6.13 10.74
N ILE A 189 1.47 -6.40 9.61
CA ILE A 189 0.20 -7.12 9.58
C ILE A 189 0.35 -8.51 10.17
N VAL A 190 1.38 -9.25 9.75
CA VAL A 190 1.67 -10.59 10.29
C VAL A 190 1.95 -10.53 11.79
N ARG A 191 2.79 -9.56 12.22
CA ARG A 191 3.09 -9.34 13.66
C ARG A 191 1.83 -9.10 14.48
N HIS A 192 0.90 -8.27 13.99
CA HIS A 192 -0.35 -7.97 14.70
C HIS A 192 -1.29 -9.16 14.80
N LEU A 193 -1.40 -10.00 13.76
CA LEU A 193 -2.19 -11.23 13.79
C LEU A 193 -1.57 -12.26 14.75
N VAL A 194 -0.26 -12.48 14.67
CA VAL A 194 0.47 -13.41 15.57
C VAL A 194 0.39 -12.97 17.03
N ALA A 195 0.52 -11.67 17.32
CA ALA A 195 0.39 -11.12 18.67
C ALA A 195 -1.01 -11.37 19.29
N ARG A 196 -2.02 -11.66 18.47
CA ARG A 196 -3.39 -12.00 18.87
C ARG A 196 -3.67 -13.51 18.90
N GLY A 197 -2.61 -14.31 18.87
CA GLY A 197 -2.69 -15.77 18.98
C GLY A 197 -3.03 -16.47 17.66
N ALA A 198 -2.81 -15.82 16.51
CA ALA A 198 -2.99 -16.46 15.23
C ALA A 198 -1.71 -17.18 14.76
N GLU A 199 -1.89 -18.37 14.18
CA GLU A 199 -0.93 -18.99 13.28
C GLU A 199 -1.28 -18.52 11.85
N VAL A 200 -0.35 -17.81 11.20
CA VAL A 200 -0.57 -17.21 9.88
C VAL A 200 0.28 -17.93 8.85
N THR A 201 -0.36 -18.53 7.85
CA THR A 201 0.32 -19.13 6.68
C THR A 201 0.13 -18.22 5.48
N LEU A 202 1.23 -17.68 4.97
CA LEU A 202 1.28 -16.88 3.76
C LEU A 202 1.40 -17.79 2.55
N HIS A 203 0.55 -17.60 1.54
CA HIS A 203 0.58 -18.32 0.27
C HIS A 203 0.89 -17.34 -0.87
N PRO A 204 1.60 -17.77 -1.91
CA PRO A 204 1.75 -16.96 -3.12
C PRO A 204 0.41 -16.51 -3.68
N CYS A 205 0.36 -15.35 -4.33
CA CYS A 205 -0.87 -14.82 -4.93
C CYS A 205 -1.44 -15.71 -6.06
N THR A 206 -0.67 -16.70 -6.49
CA THR A 206 -1.07 -17.69 -7.49
C THR A 206 -1.73 -18.94 -6.90
N VAL A 207 -1.90 -19.02 -5.58
CA VAL A 207 -2.54 -20.16 -4.90
C VAL A 207 -3.99 -20.35 -5.39
N GLY A 208 -4.37 -21.60 -5.63
CA GLY A 208 -5.73 -21.93 -6.05
C GLY A 208 -6.70 -22.05 -4.87
N ALA A 209 -7.99 -21.82 -5.13
CA ALA A 209 -9.03 -21.94 -4.12
C ALA A 209 -9.15 -23.37 -3.55
N GLU A 210 -9.00 -24.38 -4.38
CA GLU A 210 -9.05 -25.79 -3.95
C GLU A 210 -7.95 -26.11 -2.93
N GLU A 211 -6.73 -25.61 -3.16
CA GLU A 211 -5.61 -25.78 -2.24
C GLU A 211 -5.92 -25.13 -0.89
N LEU A 212 -6.40 -23.87 -0.88
CA LEU A 212 -6.76 -23.15 0.33
C LEU A 212 -7.92 -23.82 1.09
N LEU A 213 -8.95 -24.28 0.39
CA LEU A 213 -10.12 -24.95 0.98
C LEU A 213 -9.77 -26.33 1.53
N ALA A 214 -8.74 -27.00 1.01
CA ALA A 214 -8.23 -28.27 1.54
C ALA A 214 -7.42 -28.10 2.83
N THR A 215 -7.06 -26.87 3.21
CA THR A 215 -6.32 -26.60 4.46
C THR A 215 -7.25 -26.64 5.67
N ASN A 216 -6.62 -26.62 6.85
CA ASN A 216 -7.32 -26.50 8.14
C ASN A 216 -7.54 -25.05 8.56
N ALA A 217 -7.61 -24.09 7.63
CA ALA A 217 -7.84 -22.69 7.90
C ALA A 217 -9.12 -22.45 8.69
N HIS A 218 -9.08 -21.56 9.67
CA HIS A 218 -10.26 -21.03 10.34
C HIS A 218 -10.77 -19.76 9.67
N GLY A 219 -9.91 -19.03 8.96
CA GLY A 219 -10.26 -17.84 8.17
C GLY A 219 -9.22 -17.55 7.09
N PHE A 220 -9.61 -16.72 6.13
CA PHE A 220 -8.74 -16.29 5.04
C PHE A 220 -8.46 -14.80 5.11
N PHE A 221 -7.27 -14.42 4.71
CA PHE A 221 -6.84 -13.02 4.70
C PHE A 221 -6.31 -12.63 3.33
N LEU A 222 -6.73 -11.47 2.84
CA LEU A 222 -6.24 -10.88 1.60
C LEU A 222 -5.29 -9.74 1.94
N ALA A 223 -4.05 -9.88 1.55
CA ALA A 223 -2.99 -8.95 1.89
C ALA A 223 -3.13 -7.61 1.14
N ASN A 224 -2.44 -6.59 1.65
CA ASN A 224 -2.11 -5.39 0.91
C ASN A 224 -1.15 -5.73 -0.26
N GLY A 225 -0.89 -4.77 -1.14
CA GLY A 225 0.04 -4.98 -2.24
C GLY A 225 -0.06 -3.91 -3.32
N PRO A 226 0.82 -3.98 -4.33
CA PRO A 226 0.91 -3.02 -5.42
C PRO A 226 0.04 -3.41 -6.62
N GLY A 227 -0.09 -2.45 -7.54
CA GLY A 227 -0.66 -2.67 -8.86
C GLY A 227 -2.15 -2.36 -8.98
N ASP A 228 -2.70 -2.74 -10.12
CA ASP A 228 -4.12 -2.52 -10.44
C ASP A 228 -4.94 -3.74 -10.01
N PRO A 229 -5.92 -3.61 -9.11
CA PRO A 229 -6.78 -4.73 -8.74
C PRO A 229 -7.53 -5.34 -9.94
N ALA A 230 -7.73 -4.56 -11.02
CA ALA A 230 -8.36 -5.05 -12.24
C ALA A 230 -7.48 -6.03 -13.05
N ALA A 231 -6.18 -6.06 -12.79
CA ALA A 231 -5.25 -7.00 -13.41
C ALA A 231 -5.14 -8.34 -12.66
N LEU A 232 -5.76 -8.48 -11.48
CA LEU A 232 -5.62 -9.64 -10.60
C LEU A 232 -6.84 -10.57 -10.64
N ASP A 233 -7.41 -10.84 -11.81
CA ASP A 233 -8.60 -11.69 -11.96
C ASP A 233 -8.40 -13.10 -11.38
N HIS A 234 -7.17 -13.63 -11.40
CA HIS A 234 -6.86 -14.92 -10.80
C HIS A 234 -7.02 -14.90 -9.26
N VAL A 235 -6.61 -13.81 -8.56
CA VAL A 235 -6.81 -13.66 -7.12
C VAL A 235 -8.29 -13.41 -6.82
N VAL A 236 -8.97 -12.61 -7.65
CA VAL A 236 -10.42 -12.36 -7.53
C VAL A 236 -11.21 -13.66 -7.64
N ALA A 237 -10.90 -14.54 -8.60
CA ALA A 237 -11.55 -15.84 -8.77
C ALA A 237 -11.33 -16.76 -7.56
N THR A 238 -10.09 -16.83 -7.06
CA THR A 238 -9.77 -17.56 -5.83
C THR A 238 -10.55 -16.99 -4.64
N THR A 239 -10.50 -15.69 -4.43
CA THR A 239 -11.22 -15.00 -3.34
C THR A 239 -12.73 -15.28 -3.39
N ARG A 240 -13.33 -15.17 -4.58
CA ARG A 240 -14.76 -15.47 -4.79
C ARG A 240 -15.14 -16.88 -4.34
N ALA A 241 -14.30 -17.86 -4.58
CA ALA A 241 -14.53 -19.24 -4.14
C ALA A 241 -14.40 -19.44 -2.62
N LEU A 242 -13.69 -18.55 -1.92
CA LEU A 242 -13.52 -18.59 -0.46
C LEU A 242 -14.66 -17.89 0.30
N VAL A 243 -15.30 -16.87 -0.29
CA VAL A 243 -16.41 -16.13 0.32
C VAL A 243 -17.56 -17.09 0.69
N GLY A 244 -18.05 -16.97 1.92
CA GLY A 244 -19.10 -17.83 2.48
C GLY A 244 -18.62 -19.20 2.95
N ARG A 245 -17.36 -19.57 2.75
CA ARG A 245 -16.78 -20.84 3.25
C ARG A 245 -16.20 -20.71 4.63
N ARG A 246 -15.50 -19.62 4.89
CA ARG A 246 -14.92 -19.20 6.17
C ARG A 246 -14.92 -17.67 6.19
N PRO A 247 -14.70 -17.03 7.36
CA PRO A 247 -14.48 -15.58 7.42
C PRO A 247 -13.34 -15.14 6.49
N VAL A 248 -13.58 -14.10 5.70
CA VAL A 248 -12.59 -13.51 4.77
C VAL A 248 -12.40 -12.04 5.09
N TRP A 249 -11.16 -11.64 5.33
CA TRP A 249 -10.81 -10.23 5.56
C TRP A 249 -9.74 -9.74 4.60
N GLY A 250 -9.78 -8.43 4.30
CA GLY A 250 -8.81 -7.82 3.40
C GLY A 250 -8.40 -6.42 3.81
N ILE A 251 -7.12 -6.09 3.58
CA ILE A 251 -6.54 -4.77 3.81
C ILE A 251 -6.01 -4.22 2.48
N CYS A 252 -6.31 -2.95 2.20
CA CYS A 252 -5.82 -2.17 1.06
C CYS A 252 -6.11 -2.86 -0.28
N LEU A 253 -5.13 -3.44 -0.97
CA LEU A 253 -5.40 -4.24 -2.18
C LEU A 253 -6.36 -5.39 -1.89
N GLY A 254 -6.24 -6.04 -0.72
CA GLY A 254 -7.16 -7.10 -0.28
C GLY A 254 -8.61 -6.62 -0.13
N HIS A 255 -8.84 -5.38 0.29
CA HIS A 255 -10.16 -4.74 0.26
C HIS A 255 -10.70 -4.68 -1.17
N GLN A 256 -9.90 -4.16 -2.10
CA GLN A 256 -10.30 -4.02 -3.49
C GLN A 256 -10.59 -5.37 -4.14
N LEU A 257 -9.77 -6.39 -3.85
CA LEU A 257 -9.93 -7.76 -4.37
C LEU A 257 -11.19 -8.43 -3.83
N LEU A 258 -11.50 -8.29 -2.52
CA LEU A 258 -12.75 -8.81 -1.96
C LEU A 258 -13.97 -8.10 -2.57
N CYS A 259 -13.93 -6.78 -2.68
CA CYS A 259 -14.99 -6.01 -3.31
C CYS A 259 -15.24 -6.47 -4.75
N ARG A 260 -14.18 -6.69 -5.54
CA ARG A 260 -14.32 -7.24 -6.90
C ARG A 260 -14.85 -8.68 -6.90
N ALA A 261 -14.42 -9.50 -5.95
CA ALA A 261 -14.90 -10.89 -5.85
C ALA A 261 -16.40 -10.99 -5.56
N VAL A 262 -16.98 -9.99 -4.90
CA VAL A 262 -18.43 -9.91 -4.65
C VAL A 262 -19.19 -9.08 -5.69
N GLY A 263 -18.51 -8.64 -6.75
CA GLY A 263 -19.15 -7.99 -7.91
C GLY A 263 -19.07 -6.47 -7.96
N LEU A 264 -18.31 -5.83 -7.07
CA LEU A 264 -18.11 -4.39 -7.10
C LEU A 264 -16.97 -4.02 -8.06
N GLU A 265 -16.97 -2.77 -8.52
CA GLU A 265 -15.95 -2.23 -9.42
C GLU A 265 -14.95 -1.34 -8.68
N THR A 266 -13.74 -1.25 -9.24
CA THR A 266 -12.68 -0.35 -8.78
C THR A 266 -12.33 0.68 -9.85
N TYR A 267 -11.68 1.79 -9.43
CA TYR A 267 -11.25 2.85 -10.33
C TYR A 267 -9.92 3.46 -9.85
N LYS A 268 -9.17 4.07 -10.77
CA LYS A 268 -7.93 4.79 -10.46
C LYS A 268 -8.26 6.16 -9.86
N LEU A 269 -7.68 6.48 -8.70
CA LEU A 269 -7.72 7.81 -8.11
C LEU A 269 -6.84 8.78 -8.89
N GLY A 270 -7.16 10.06 -8.85
CA GLY A 270 -6.39 11.07 -9.57
C GLY A 270 -4.93 11.14 -9.15
N PHE A 271 -4.63 11.08 -7.85
CA PHE A 271 -3.26 11.11 -7.32
C PHE A 271 -3.03 10.14 -6.15
N GLY A 272 -4.04 9.28 -5.84
CA GLY A 272 -3.96 8.32 -4.77
C GLY A 272 -4.10 8.93 -3.36
N HIS A 273 -4.20 8.05 -2.38
CA HIS A 273 -4.10 8.39 -0.97
C HIS A 273 -2.80 7.82 -0.41
N HIS A 274 -1.91 8.71 0.04
CA HIS A 274 -0.61 8.32 0.58
C HIS A 274 -0.27 9.24 1.75
N GLY A 275 -0.17 8.68 2.94
CA GLY A 275 0.16 9.41 4.16
C GLY A 275 -0.47 8.85 5.41
N ALA A 276 -0.18 9.45 6.55
CA ALA A 276 -0.59 8.96 7.86
C ALA A 276 -1.51 9.95 8.60
N ASN A 277 -2.29 10.72 7.88
CA ASN A 277 -3.11 11.81 8.42
C ASN A 277 -4.51 11.91 7.78
N HIS A 278 -5.02 10.80 7.21
CA HIS A 278 -6.35 10.77 6.61
C HIS A 278 -7.42 10.44 7.66
N PRO A 279 -8.41 11.32 7.90
CA PRO A 279 -9.52 11.02 8.79
C PRO A 279 -10.51 10.09 8.08
N VAL A 280 -10.80 8.97 8.70
CA VAL A 280 -11.79 7.99 8.25
C VAL A 280 -12.84 7.82 9.34
N LYS A 281 -14.11 7.81 8.97
CA LYS A 281 -15.22 7.54 9.89
C LYS A 281 -15.62 6.09 9.80
N ASP A 282 -15.51 5.37 10.93
CA ASP A 282 -16.17 4.08 11.13
C ASP A 282 -17.68 4.31 11.33
N LEU A 283 -18.49 3.88 10.38
CA LEU A 283 -19.94 4.04 10.41
C LEU A 283 -20.61 3.04 11.36
N THR A 284 -19.90 1.99 11.77
CA THR A 284 -20.43 0.97 12.70
C THR A 284 -20.38 1.45 14.15
N THR A 285 -19.39 2.27 14.50
CA THR A 285 -19.19 2.84 15.84
C THR A 285 -19.48 4.33 15.92
N GLY A 286 -19.43 5.03 14.77
CA GLY A 286 -19.53 6.49 14.67
C GLY A 286 -18.22 7.22 15.00
N THR A 287 -17.13 6.51 15.29
CA THR A 287 -15.83 7.12 15.62
C THR A 287 -15.10 7.62 14.38
N ILE A 288 -14.24 8.61 14.57
CA ILE A 288 -13.31 9.10 13.54
C ILE A 288 -11.91 8.69 13.96
N GLU A 289 -11.21 8.07 13.04
CA GLU A 289 -9.84 7.59 13.20
C GLU A 289 -8.91 8.33 12.26
N ILE A 290 -7.68 8.55 12.68
CA ILE A 290 -6.62 9.04 11.80
C ILE A 290 -5.87 7.82 11.25
N THR A 291 -5.87 7.69 9.93
CA THR A 291 -5.43 6.45 9.27
C THR A 291 -4.18 6.65 8.43
N SER A 292 -3.47 5.54 8.23
CA SER A 292 -2.38 5.42 7.27
C SER A 292 -2.91 4.91 5.93
N GLN A 293 -2.55 5.59 4.86
CA GLN A 293 -3.05 5.34 3.51
C GLN A 293 -1.88 5.12 2.53
N ASN A 294 -2.01 4.12 1.67
CA ASN A 294 -1.09 3.89 0.56
C ASN A 294 -1.80 3.14 -0.57
N HIS A 295 -2.63 3.83 -1.34
CA HIS A 295 -3.31 3.22 -2.48
C HIS A 295 -3.62 4.22 -3.60
N GLY A 296 -3.52 3.77 -4.85
CA GLY A 296 -3.84 4.54 -6.05
C GLY A 296 -5.20 4.18 -6.68
N PHE A 297 -5.89 3.19 -6.13
CA PHE A 297 -7.20 2.74 -6.60
C PHE A 297 -8.20 2.73 -5.44
N ALA A 298 -9.49 2.82 -5.75
CA ALA A 298 -10.57 2.78 -4.77
C ALA A 298 -11.78 2.01 -5.34
N VAL A 299 -12.71 1.63 -4.46
CA VAL A 299 -13.96 0.95 -4.82
C VAL A 299 -15.03 1.98 -5.18
N LYS A 300 -15.79 1.73 -6.25
CA LYS A 300 -16.90 2.58 -6.67
C LYS A 300 -18.06 2.54 -5.67
N ALA A 301 -18.71 3.68 -5.49
CA ALA A 301 -19.99 3.77 -4.77
C ALA A 301 -21.11 3.01 -5.52
N PRO A 302 -22.27 2.71 -4.87
CA PRO A 302 -23.36 1.97 -5.50
C PRO A 302 -23.97 2.62 -6.75
N ASP A 303 -23.88 3.95 -6.86
CA ASP A 303 -24.33 4.70 -8.04
C ASP A 303 -23.32 4.67 -9.20
N GLY A 304 -22.21 3.95 -9.05
CA GLY A 304 -21.11 3.88 -10.00
C GLY A 304 -20.14 5.06 -9.94
N GLY A 305 -20.38 6.03 -9.04
CA GLY A 305 -19.47 7.16 -8.77
C GLY A 305 -18.25 6.76 -7.92
N GLY A 306 -17.32 7.71 -7.77
CA GLY A 306 -16.12 7.52 -6.95
C GLY A 306 -16.31 7.85 -5.48
N THR A 307 -17.39 8.52 -5.10
CA THR A 307 -17.58 9.09 -3.77
C THR A 307 -18.97 8.83 -3.21
N ILE A 308 -19.09 8.78 -1.90
CA ILE A 308 -20.35 8.57 -1.17
C ILE A 308 -21.05 9.92 -0.95
N ALA A 309 -22.23 10.10 -1.52
CA ALA A 309 -22.93 11.40 -1.52
C ALA A 309 -23.54 11.80 -0.17
N ALA A 310 -23.92 10.86 0.70
CA ALA A 310 -24.68 11.13 1.91
C ALA A 310 -24.11 10.43 3.15
N ASP A 311 -24.51 10.87 4.34
CA ASP A 311 -24.24 10.19 5.62
C ASP A 311 -25.28 9.09 5.91
N GLU A 312 -26.03 8.68 4.91
CA GLU A 312 -27.00 7.60 5.00
C GLU A 312 -26.35 6.22 4.90
N PRO A 313 -26.96 5.16 5.44
CA PRO A 313 -26.47 3.80 5.29
C PRO A 313 -26.39 3.42 3.81
N VAL A 314 -25.17 3.16 3.34
CA VAL A 314 -24.89 2.74 1.96
C VAL A 314 -24.77 1.24 1.90
N ARG A 315 -25.47 0.62 0.94
CA ARG A 315 -25.47 -0.84 0.74
C ARG A 315 -25.32 -1.19 -0.74
N TRP A 316 -24.75 -2.34 -0.95
CA TRP A 316 -24.69 -3.01 -2.26
C TRP A 316 -25.40 -4.34 -2.19
N GLU A 317 -26.11 -4.70 -3.24
CA GLU A 317 -26.54 -6.07 -3.48
C GLU A 317 -25.38 -6.81 -4.18
N THR A 318 -25.00 -7.94 -3.64
CA THR A 318 -23.91 -8.76 -4.17
C THR A 318 -24.36 -10.19 -4.42
N ASP A 319 -23.55 -10.97 -5.12
CA ASP A 319 -23.81 -12.40 -5.32
C ASP A 319 -23.77 -13.23 -4.02
N PHE A 320 -23.35 -12.63 -2.91
CA PHE A 320 -23.23 -13.24 -1.58
C PHE A 320 -24.17 -12.59 -0.54
N GLY A 321 -25.22 -11.91 -1.00
CA GLY A 321 -26.13 -11.15 -0.17
C GLY A 321 -25.75 -9.67 -0.07
N ALA A 322 -26.28 -8.98 0.93
CA ALA A 322 -26.06 -7.57 1.10
C ALA A 322 -24.66 -7.26 1.68
N ALA A 323 -24.08 -6.20 1.20
CA ALA A 323 -22.88 -5.60 1.77
C ALA A 323 -23.13 -4.17 2.22
N ALA A 324 -22.52 -3.72 3.29
CA ALA A 324 -22.65 -2.37 3.84
C ALA A 324 -21.32 -1.62 3.80
N LEU A 325 -21.39 -0.33 3.55
CA LEU A 325 -20.29 0.60 3.78
C LEU A 325 -19.98 0.64 5.28
N SER A 326 -18.78 0.26 5.67
CA SER A 326 -18.36 0.29 7.07
C SER A 326 -17.50 1.51 7.39
N HIS A 327 -16.71 2.01 6.44
CA HIS A 327 -15.79 3.13 6.64
C HIS A 327 -15.83 4.08 5.44
N VAL A 328 -15.70 5.39 5.70
CA VAL A 328 -15.68 6.44 4.67
C VAL A 328 -14.59 7.47 4.95
N ASN A 329 -13.84 7.86 3.92
CA ASN A 329 -12.85 8.92 4.00
C ASN A 329 -13.56 10.29 4.17
N LEU A 330 -13.09 11.10 5.10
CA LEU A 330 -13.69 12.42 5.36
C LEU A 330 -13.11 13.54 4.50
N TYR A 331 -12.00 13.31 3.78
CA TYR A 331 -11.46 14.30 2.84
C TYR A 331 -12.22 14.34 1.52
N ASP A 332 -12.52 13.19 0.96
CA ASP A 332 -13.10 13.09 -0.39
C ASP A 332 -14.28 12.13 -0.51
N ARG A 333 -14.69 11.52 0.61
CA ARG A 333 -15.85 10.63 0.66
C ARG A 333 -15.69 9.33 -0.14
N THR A 334 -14.47 8.87 -0.36
CA THR A 334 -14.22 7.55 -0.95
C THR A 334 -14.60 6.42 0.00
N VAL A 335 -14.87 5.24 -0.59
CA VAL A 335 -15.14 4.00 0.16
C VAL A 335 -13.86 3.54 0.85
N GLU A 336 -13.91 3.39 2.17
CA GLU A 336 -12.77 2.99 3.00
C GLU A 336 -12.96 1.65 3.71
N GLY A 337 -14.12 1.02 3.56
CA GLY A 337 -14.36 -0.30 4.12
C GLY A 337 -15.73 -0.87 3.76
N LEU A 338 -15.78 -2.19 3.74
CA LEU A 338 -16.97 -2.98 3.42
C LEU A 338 -17.17 -4.06 4.48
N GLU A 339 -18.41 -4.29 4.87
CA GLU A 339 -18.84 -5.44 5.69
C GLU A 339 -19.86 -6.27 4.91
N LEU A 340 -19.62 -7.59 4.83
CA LEU A 340 -20.60 -8.53 4.27
C LEU A 340 -21.60 -8.89 5.35
N LEU A 341 -22.91 -8.76 5.04
CA LEU A 341 -23.95 -8.88 6.07
C LEU A 341 -24.50 -10.32 6.19
N ASP A 342 -24.48 -11.08 5.10
CA ASP A 342 -25.06 -12.43 5.05
C ASP A 342 -24.01 -13.55 5.13
N VAL A 343 -22.73 -13.20 5.00
CA VAL A 343 -21.58 -14.10 5.17
C VAL A 343 -20.49 -13.41 5.99
N ALA A 344 -19.67 -14.18 6.69
CA ALA A 344 -18.62 -13.61 7.52
C ALA A 344 -17.49 -13.05 6.67
N GLY A 345 -17.32 -11.72 6.69
CA GLY A 345 -16.25 -11.04 5.97
C GLY A 345 -16.31 -9.52 6.09
N GLY A 346 -15.16 -8.90 5.97
CA GLY A 346 -15.03 -7.46 6.03
C GLY A 346 -13.69 -6.96 5.51
N THR A 347 -13.60 -5.66 5.26
CA THR A 347 -12.38 -5.08 4.69
C THR A 347 -12.21 -3.64 5.10
N VAL A 348 -10.96 -3.17 5.07
CA VAL A 348 -10.62 -1.75 5.12
C VAL A 348 -9.62 -1.39 4.03
N GLN A 349 -9.77 -0.19 3.44
CA GLN A 349 -8.90 0.32 2.39
C GLN A 349 -7.57 0.83 2.94
N TYR A 350 -7.59 1.41 4.12
CA TYR A 350 -6.42 1.93 4.80
C TYR A 350 -5.65 0.83 5.55
N HIS A 351 -4.51 1.20 6.14
CA HIS A 351 -3.60 0.33 6.84
C HIS A 351 -3.81 0.41 8.37
N PRO A 352 -4.60 -0.47 8.99
CA PRO A 352 -4.85 -0.45 10.43
C PRO A 352 -3.61 -0.81 11.26
N GLU A 353 -2.64 -1.51 10.65
CA GLU A 353 -1.35 -1.84 11.26
C GLU A 353 -0.43 -0.62 11.40
N ALA A 354 -0.76 0.49 10.70
CA ALA A 354 0.12 1.64 10.53
C ALA A 354 1.45 1.26 9.84
N GLY A 355 2.61 1.60 10.44
CA GLY A 355 3.92 1.28 9.87
C GLY A 355 4.17 1.94 8.51
N PRO A 356 4.26 3.31 8.46
CA PRO A 356 4.15 4.30 9.54
C PRO A 356 2.70 4.73 9.82
N GLY A 357 2.46 5.36 10.95
CA GLY A 357 1.23 6.10 11.23
C GLY A 357 0.62 5.86 12.61
N PRO A 358 -0.58 6.43 12.86
CA PRO A 358 -1.33 6.25 14.08
C PRO A 358 -1.85 4.81 14.24
N HIS A 359 -2.06 4.42 15.49
CA HIS A 359 -2.50 3.06 15.86
C HIS A 359 -3.97 3.00 16.27
N ASP A 360 -4.79 3.96 15.85
CA ASP A 360 -6.20 4.10 16.23
C ASP A 360 -7.03 2.87 15.84
N SER A 361 -6.68 2.21 14.74
CA SER A 361 -7.46 1.15 14.10
C SER A 361 -6.98 -0.27 14.43
N LEU A 362 -6.04 -0.45 15.37
CA LEU A 362 -5.51 -1.79 15.72
C LEU A 362 -6.60 -2.78 16.20
N TYR A 363 -7.71 -2.28 16.72
CA TYR A 363 -8.85 -3.10 17.16
C TYR A 363 -9.48 -3.90 16.01
N LEU A 364 -9.27 -3.52 14.75
CA LEU A 364 -9.76 -4.28 13.60
C LEU A 364 -9.15 -5.67 13.51
N PHE A 365 -7.90 -5.84 13.94
CA PHE A 365 -7.30 -7.18 14.05
C PHE A 365 -7.97 -8.01 15.13
N ASP A 366 -8.38 -7.39 16.26
CA ASP A 366 -9.14 -8.07 17.33
C ASP A 366 -10.51 -8.48 16.81
N ARG A 367 -11.20 -7.59 16.07
CA ARG A 367 -12.50 -7.87 15.44
C ARG A 367 -12.41 -9.06 14.48
N PHE A 368 -11.39 -9.11 13.62
CA PHE A 368 -11.20 -10.21 12.69
C PHE A 368 -10.94 -11.55 13.40
N VAL A 369 -10.03 -11.57 14.36
CA VAL A 369 -9.74 -12.79 15.14
C VAL A 369 -10.98 -13.26 15.92
N ALA A 370 -11.75 -12.33 16.51
CA ALA A 370 -12.99 -12.66 17.21
C ALA A 370 -14.05 -13.25 16.26
N GLN A 371 -14.19 -12.69 15.05
CA GLN A 371 -15.12 -13.20 14.04
C GLN A 371 -14.75 -14.63 13.61
N ILE A 372 -13.46 -14.91 13.44
CA ILE A 372 -12.99 -16.28 13.13
C ILE A 372 -13.34 -17.22 14.30
N LYS A 373 -13.07 -16.85 15.55
CA LYS A 373 -13.38 -17.68 16.74
C LYS A 373 -14.88 -17.96 16.86
N ALA A 374 -15.72 -16.99 16.50
CA ALA A 374 -17.18 -17.16 16.55
C ALA A 374 -17.72 -18.10 15.43
N ALA A 375 -16.98 -18.24 14.32
CA ALA A 375 -17.36 -19.10 13.18
C ALA A 375 -16.74 -20.50 13.23
N SER A 376 -15.82 -20.76 14.16
CA SER A 376 -15.13 -22.04 14.37
C SER A 376 -15.82 -22.90 15.39
#